data_7b64b88a1d3502c56d6c2cf0cf26f425
#
_entry.id   7b64b88a1d3502c56d6c2cf0cf26f425
#
_cell.length_a   1.000
_cell.length_b   1.000
_cell.length_c   1.000
_cell.angle_alpha   90.00
_cell.angle_beta   90.00
_cell.angle_gamma   90.00
#
_symmetry.space_group_name_H-M   'P 1'
#
loop_
_entity.id
_entity.type
_entity.pdbx_description
1 polymer ?
#
loop_
_entity_poly.entity_id
_entity_poly.type
_entity_poly.pdbx_seq_one_letter_code
_entity_poly.pdbx_strand_id
1 'polypeptide(L)'
;MKRIFAIGALLLGSVAMFAQPQLTKDNIDEVVAAMTLEEKATLLVGSGWGSMTAGSMTASATALVPGAAGTTRSIERLGIPSTVLADGPAGLRISPIRDNDPNTYFCTGFPVGTVLASMWDTERVEELTTAMGNEVLEYGADVLLAPGMNLHRNPLCGRNFEYFSEDPFLTGKTAAAYINGIQSNGVGVSVKHFAANNQEVNRMENDSRVSQRALRELYLKGFEIAVKEADPWTVM
;
A
#
# COMPACT_ATOMS: atom_id res chain seq x y z
N MET A 1 -63.07 40.62 -34.95
CA MET A 1 -62.52 39.69 -33.97
C MET A 1 -61.21 39.20 -34.50
N LYS A 2 -60.07 39.78 -34.04
CA LYS A 2 -58.71 39.38 -34.43
C LYS A 2 -58.16 38.56 -33.31
N ARG A 3 -57.85 37.26 -33.55
CA ARG A 3 -57.18 36.36 -32.60
C ARG A 3 -55.67 36.51 -32.81
N ILE A 4 -55.01 37.02 -31.80
CA ILE A 4 -53.53 37.07 -31.72
C ILE A 4 -53.08 35.74 -31.15
N PHE A 5 -52.36 34.97 -31.95
CA PHE A 5 -51.62 33.80 -31.47
C PHE A 5 -50.27 34.27 -30.95
N ALA A 6 -50.05 34.14 -29.62
CA ALA A 6 -48.75 34.33 -29.01
C ALA A 6 -48.00 32.98 -29.10
N ILE A 7 -46.93 32.93 -29.90
CA ILE A 7 -45.99 31.79 -29.96
C ILE A 7 -44.96 32.00 -28.86
N GLY A 8 -45.13 31.28 -27.77
CA GLY A 8 -44.11 31.20 -26.73
C GLY A 8 -42.93 30.35 -27.21
N ALA A 9 -41.82 30.99 -27.50
CA ALA A 9 -40.57 30.29 -27.77
C ALA A 9 -40.00 29.75 -26.44
N LEU A 10 -40.12 28.44 -26.22
CA LEU A 10 -39.41 27.73 -25.13
C LEU A 10 -37.95 27.64 -25.52
N LEU A 11 -37.11 28.47 -24.95
CA LEU A 11 -35.64 28.31 -24.96
C LEU A 11 -35.27 27.13 -24.04
N LEU A 12 -35.18 25.95 -24.62
CA LEU A 12 -34.52 24.81 -24.02
C LEU A 12 -33.00 25.12 -24.02
N GLY A 13 -32.53 25.70 -22.93
CA GLY A 13 -31.10 25.77 -22.64
C GLY A 13 -30.58 24.34 -22.45
N SER A 14 -29.97 23.78 -23.47
CA SER A 14 -29.17 22.56 -23.34
C SER A 14 -27.96 22.89 -22.47
N VAL A 15 -28.03 22.57 -21.16
CA VAL A 15 -26.87 22.51 -20.32
C VAL A 15 -26.04 21.31 -20.87
N ALA A 16 -25.00 21.62 -21.61
CA ALA A 16 -24.03 20.61 -21.97
C ALA A 16 -23.42 20.06 -20.65
N MET A 17 -23.92 18.93 -20.19
CA MET A 17 -23.26 18.16 -19.16
C MET A 17 -21.93 17.71 -19.76
N PHE A 18 -20.85 18.46 -19.48
CA PHE A 18 -19.52 17.96 -19.74
C PHE A 18 -19.37 16.67 -18.92
N ALA A 19 -19.13 15.56 -19.60
CA ALA A 19 -18.86 14.29 -18.93
C ALA A 19 -17.64 14.49 -18.04
N GLN A 20 -17.77 14.08 -16.77
CA GLN A 20 -16.65 14.15 -15.84
C GLN A 20 -15.51 13.25 -16.36
N PRO A 21 -14.23 13.69 -16.25
CA PRO A 21 -13.11 12.87 -16.67
C PRO A 21 -13.10 11.57 -15.86
N GLN A 22 -12.92 10.44 -16.53
CA GLN A 22 -12.76 9.14 -15.89
C GLN A 22 -11.28 8.81 -15.82
N LEU A 23 -10.80 8.32 -14.67
CA LEU A 23 -9.39 8.03 -14.45
C LEU A 23 -8.86 7.01 -15.46
N THR A 24 -7.78 7.39 -16.11
CA THR A 24 -6.92 6.53 -16.93
C THR A 24 -5.46 6.82 -16.61
N LYS A 25 -4.55 5.99 -17.09
CA LYS A 25 -3.11 6.23 -16.91
C LYS A 25 -2.60 7.52 -17.59
N ASP A 26 -3.34 8.04 -18.55
CA ASP A 26 -2.88 9.15 -19.41
C ASP A 26 -3.52 10.50 -19.06
N ASN A 27 -4.47 10.54 -18.07
CA ASN A 27 -5.22 11.77 -17.73
C ASN A 27 -5.22 12.12 -16.22
N ILE A 28 -4.23 11.68 -15.48
CA ILE A 28 -4.15 11.87 -14.01
C ILE A 28 -4.28 13.35 -13.63
N ASP A 29 -3.56 14.24 -14.30
CA ASP A 29 -3.59 15.68 -14.02
C ASP A 29 -4.98 16.30 -14.24
N GLU A 30 -5.69 15.89 -15.29
CA GLU A 30 -7.05 16.31 -15.58
C GLU A 30 -8.02 15.87 -14.48
N VAL A 31 -7.92 14.60 -14.06
CA VAL A 31 -8.73 14.04 -12.97
C VAL A 31 -8.45 14.76 -11.65
N VAL A 32 -7.17 14.98 -11.31
CA VAL A 32 -6.79 15.72 -10.10
C VAL A 32 -7.30 17.17 -10.14
N ALA A 33 -7.27 17.82 -11.30
CA ALA A 33 -7.84 19.17 -11.47
C ALA A 33 -9.37 19.20 -11.28
N ALA A 34 -10.06 18.12 -11.67
CA ALA A 34 -11.52 17.98 -11.51
C ALA A 34 -11.95 17.61 -10.08
N MET A 35 -11.03 17.15 -9.22
CA MET A 35 -11.32 16.82 -7.82
C MET A 35 -11.59 18.07 -6.99
N THR A 36 -12.60 17.99 -6.13
CA THR A 36 -12.83 18.98 -5.07
C THR A 36 -11.74 18.88 -3.99
N LEU A 37 -11.58 19.92 -3.18
CA LEU A 37 -10.65 19.89 -2.04
C LEU A 37 -11.02 18.79 -1.02
N GLU A 38 -12.30 18.57 -0.79
CA GLU A 38 -12.79 17.51 0.10
C GLU A 38 -12.45 16.10 -0.43
N GLU A 39 -12.62 15.87 -1.72
CA GLU A 39 -12.24 14.60 -2.36
C GLU A 39 -10.74 14.35 -2.28
N LYS A 40 -9.92 15.38 -2.51
CA LYS A 40 -8.46 15.28 -2.34
C LYS A 40 -8.09 14.92 -0.90
N ALA A 41 -8.68 15.61 0.09
CA ALA A 41 -8.43 15.32 1.49
C ALA A 41 -8.90 13.92 1.88
N THR A 42 -10.07 13.50 1.41
CA THR A 42 -10.65 12.18 1.68
C THR A 42 -9.80 11.04 1.10
N LEU A 43 -9.26 11.23 -0.10
CA LEU A 43 -8.37 10.25 -0.73
C LEU A 43 -7.09 10.03 0.09
N LEU A 44 -6.52 11.12 0.62
CA LEU A 44 -5.29 11.06 1.45
C LEU A 44 -5.52 10.44 2.82
N VAL A 45 -6.70 10.67 3.43
CA VAL A 45 -7.04 10.12 4.75
C VAL A 45 -7.41 8.64 4.67
N GLY A 46 -8.03 8.23 3.56
CA GLY A 46 -8.53 6.87 3.38
C GLY A 46 -9.78 6.57 4.20
N SER A 47 -10.09 5.29 4.32
CA SER A 47 -11.22 4.77 5.11
C SER A 47 -10.85 3.41 5.73
N GLY A 48 -11.51 3.06 6.82
CA GLY A 48 -11.37 1.72 7.40
C GLY A 48 -10.27 1.57 8.45
N TRP A 49 -9.73 2.65 9.01
CA TRP A 49 -8.97 2.54 10.26
C TRP A 49 -9.92 2.12 11.37
N GLY A 50 -9.93 0.85 11.67
CA GLY A 50 -10.61 0.31 12.84
C GLY A 50 -9.99 0.86 14.14
N SER A 51 -10.77 0.88 15.20
CA SER A 51 -10.33 1.31 16.53
C SER A 51 -9.05 0.58 16.91
N MET A 52 -7.99 1.34 17.16
CA MET A 52 -6.75 0.83 17.76
C MET A 52 -7.01 0.54 19.25
N THR A 53 -7.72 -0.52 19.56
CA THR A 53 -7.75 -1.04 20.93
C THR A 53 -6.63 -2.07 21.08
N ALA A 54 -5.79 -1.82 22.06
CA ALA A 54 -4.71 -2.67 22.59
C ALA A 54 -4.43 -3.99 21.83
N GLY A 55 -3.57 -3.92 20.81
CA GLY A 55 -2.99 -5.12 20.19
C GLY A 55 -3.76 -5.77 19.05
N SER A 56 -4.93 -5.27 18.68
CA SER A 56 -5.68 -5.75 17.52
C SER A 56 -6.02 -4.58 16.59
N MET A 57 -5.44 -4.56 15.41
CA MET A 57 -5.94 -3.73 14.31
C MET A 57 -7.14 -4.46 13.72
N THR A 58 -8.32 -4.28 14.33
CA THR A 58 -9.56 -4.78 13.75
C THR A 58 -10.03 -3.76 12.73
N ALA A 59 -10.05 -4.18 11.46
CA ALA A 59 -10.71 -3.44 10.42
C ALA A 59 -12.18 -3.20 10.76
N SER A 60 -12.71 -2.06 10.32
CA SER A 60 -14.15 -1.76 10.41
C SER A 60 -14.96 -2.90 9.78
N ALA A 61 -16.15 -3.18 10.31
CA ALA A 61 -17.10 -4.15 9.75
C ALA A 61 -17.51 -3.84 8.28
N THR A 62 -17.13 -2.70 7.74
CA THR A 62 -17.35 -2.25 6.35
C THR A 62 -16.11 -2.38 5.47
N ALA A 63 -15.02 -2.99 5.96
CA ALA A 63 -13.81 -3.16 5.16
C ALA A 63 -14.05 -4.11 3.98
N LEU A 64 -13.55 -3.74 2.80
CA LEU A 64 -13.62 -4.58 1.59
C LEU A 64 -12.94 -5.94 1.81
N VAL A 65 -11.81 -5.94 2.52
CA VAL A 65 -11.12 -7.15 2.98
C VAL A 65 -10.98 -7.07 4.49
N PRO A 66 -11.75 -7.85 5.25
CA PRO A 66 -11.69 -7.85 6.72
C PRO A 66 -10.28 -8.16 7.24
N GLY A 67 -9.78 -7.35 8.16
CA GLY A 67 -8.44 -7.48 8.72
C GLY A 67 -7.32 -6.82 7.91
N ALA A 68 -7.62 -6.26 6.74
CA ALA A 68 -6.68 -5.41 6.00
C ALA A 68 -6.30 -4.16 6.81
N ALA A 69 -5.15 -3.57 6.51
CA ALA A 69 -4.64 -2.40 7.22
C ALA A 69 -5.48 -1.14 6.98
N GLY A 70 -6.09 -1.02 5.80
CA GLY A 70 -6.98 0.07 5.45
C GLY A 70 -7.32 0.09 3.97
N THR A 71 -8.17 1.06 3.59
CA THR A 71 -8.57 1.29 2.20
C THR A 71 -8.54 2.78 1.88
N THR A 72 -8.25 3.12 0.63
CA THR A 72 -8.57 4.45 0.12
C THR A 72 -10.07 4.56 -0.13
N ARG A 73 -10.58 5.78 -0.25
CA ARG A 73 -11.99 6.00 -0.65
C ARG A 73 -12.10 6.09 -2.17
N SER A 74 -13.14 5.45 -2.72
CA SER A 74 -13.49 5.63 -4.12
C SER A 74 -14.02 7.04 -4.38
N ILE A 75 -13.81 7.53 -5.61
CA ILE A 75 -14.47 8.73 -6.13
C ILE A 75 -15.14 8.33 -7.45
N GLU A 76 -16.30 7.72 -7.34
CA GLU A 76 -16.99 7.07 -8.46
C GLU A 76 -17.20 8.00 -9.65
N ARG A 77 -17.57 9.29 -9.41
CA ARG A 77 -17.77 10.26 -10.49
C ARG A 77 -16.54 10.51 -11.35
N LEU A 78 -15.33 10.18 -10.84
CA LEU A 78 -14.05 10.32 -11.53
C LEU A 78 -13.42 8.96 -11.90
N GLY A 79 -14.13 7.87 -11.67
CA GLY A 79 -13.62 6.52 -11.93
C GLY A 79 -12.43 6.10 -11.04
N ILE A 80 -12.28 6.73 -9.86
CA ILE A 80 -11.21 6.37 -8.90
C ILE A 80 -11.75 5.25 -8.00
N PRO A 81 -11.18 4.03 -8.06
CA PRO A 81 -11.58 2.91 -7.20
C PRO A 81 -11.03 3.06 -5.78
N SER A 82 -11.59 2.29 -4.84
CA SER A 82 -10.92 2.02 -3.57
C SER A 82 -9.74 1.09 -3.78
N THR A 83 -8.66 1.34 -3.06
CA THR A 83 -7.46 0.49 -3.02
C THR A 83 -7.34 -0.12 -1.63
N VAL A 84 -7.20 -1.43 -1.55
CA VAL A 84 -7.04 -2.16 -0.29
C VAL A 84 -5.56 -2.35 0.03
N LEU A 85 -5.15 -1.90 1.21
CA LEU A 85 -3.80 -2.06 1.72
C LEU A 85 -3.81 -3.10 2.85
N ALA A 86 -2.99 -4.13 2.72
CA ALA A 86 -2.88 -5.19 3.73
C ALA A 86 -1.46 -5.30 4.26
N ASP A 87 -1.31 -5.59 5.56
CA ASP A 87 0.00 -5.82 6.15
C ASP A 87 0.51 -7.23 5.84
N GLY A 88 1.81 -7.42 5.87
CA GLY A 88 2.35 -8.78 5.80
C GLY A 88 3.73 -8.98 5.18
N PRO A 89 4.84 -8.56 5.84
CA PRO A 89 6.20 -8.87 5.36
C PRO A 89 6.53 -10.37 5.32
N ALA A 90 5.82 -11.19 6.08
CA ALA A 90 5.98 -12.65 6.11
C ALA A 90 4.68 -13.39 5.68
N GLY A 91 3.94 -12.80 4.77
CA GLY A 91 2.66 -13.30 4.26
C GLY A 91 1.50 -12.34 4.54
N LEU A 92 0.44 -12.47 3.76
CA LEU A 92 -0.75 -11.62 3.86
C LEU A 92 -1.39 -11.72 5.25
N ARG A 93 -1.77 -10.58 5.81
CA ARG A 93 -2.41 -10.49 7.11
C ARG A 93 -3.82 -9.94 6.98
N ILE A 94 -4.80 -10.84 7.08
CA ILE A 94 -6.24 -10.56 7.06
C ILE A 94 -6.95 -11.31 8.20
N SER A 95 -8.22 -10.99 8.44
CA SER A 95 -9.03 -11.75 9.40
C SER A 95 -9.36 -13.13 8.85
N PRO A 96 -9.08 -14.22 9.62
CA PRO A 96 -9.43 -15.57 9.19
C PRO A 96 -10.95 -15.84 9.28
N ILE A 97 -11.66 -15.09 10.09
CA ILE A 97 -13.11 -15.22 10.31
C ILE A 97 -13.78 -13.92 9.89
N ARG A 98 -14.89 -14.04 9.16
CA ARG A 98 -15.70 -12.93 8.67
C ARG A 98 -17.13 -13.05 9.17
N ASP A 99 -17.77 -11.92 9.47
CA ASP A 99 -19.16 -11.91 9.91
C ASP A 99 -20.08 -12.45 8.80
N ASN A 100 -21.00 -13.35 9.19
CA ASN A 100 -21.96 -14.00 8.29
C ASN A 100 -21.38 -14.87 7.17
N ASP A 101 -20.10 -15.27 7.29
CA ASP A 101 -19.45 -16.19 6.37
C ASP A 101 -18.98 -17.44 7.13
N PRO A 102 -19.41 -18.65 6.77
CA PRO A 102 -19.02 -19.88 7.45
C PRO A 102 -17.60 -20.33 7.12
N ASN A 103 -16.95 -19.72 6.15
CA ASN A 103 -15.60 -20.08 5.72
C ASN A 103 -14.54 -19.53 6.66
N THR A 104 -13.41 -20.23 6.71
CA THR A 104 -12.19 -19.73 7.36
C THR A 104 -11.16 -19.41 6.30
N TYR A 105 -10.61 -18.21 6.36
CA TYR A 105 -9.63 -17.68 5.42
C TYR A 105 -8.22 -17.84 5.99
N PHE A 106 -7.46 -18.79 5.46
CA PHE A 106 -6.11 -19.07 5.88
C PHE A 106 -5.13 -18.37 4.96
N CYS A 107 -4.17 -17.66 5.55
CA CYS A 107 -3.04 -17.11 4.81
C CYS A 107 -1.77 -17.91 5.12
N THR A 108 -0.92 -18.04 4.12
CA THR A 108 0.36 -18.75 4.25
C THR A 108 1.34 -17.94 5.11
N GLY A 109 1.94 -18.61 6.10
CA GLY A 109 3.10 -18.09 6.83
C GLY A 109 4.35 -18.32 5.99
N PHE A 110 4.81 -17.29 5.29
CA PHE A 110 6.07 -17.31 4.55
C PHE A 110 7.27 -17.11 5.46
N PRO A 111 8.49 -17.48 5.03
CA PRO A 111 9.69 -17.23 5.79
C PRO A 111 9.85 -15.73 6.11
N VAL A 112 10.27 -15.42 7.34
CA VAL A 112 10.54 -14.04 7.76
C VAL A 112 11.74 -13.45 7.02
N GLY A 113 11.85 -12.13 6.98
CA GLY A 113 12.88 -11.42 6.20
C GLY A 113 14.30 -11.88 6.46
N THR A 114 14.68 -12.09 7.73
CA THR A 114 16.00 -12.61 8.10
C THR A 114 16.29 -13.99 7.48
N VAL A 115 15.28 -14.87 7.41
CA VAL A 115 15.43 -16.21 6.81
C VAL A 115 15.57 -16.10 5.30
N LEU A 116 14.74 -15.25 4.65
CA LEU A 116 14.84 -15.01 3.21
C LEU A 116 16.24 -14.49 2.82
N ALA A 117 16.76 -13.51 3.54
CA ALA A 117 18.09 -12.95 3.28
C ALA A 117 19.22 -13.97 3.54
N SER A 118 19.03 -14.91 4.47
CA SER A 118 20.01 -15.96 4.79
C SER A 118 20.23 -16.96 3.66
N MET A 119 19.33 -17.01 2.67
CA MET A 119 19.51 -17.86 1.49
C MET A 119 20.59 -17.34 0.54
N TRP A 120 20.85 -16.04 0.52
CA TRP A 120 21.75 -15.36 -0.44
C TRP A 120 21.42 -15.66 -1.90
N ASP A 121 20.13 -15.91 -2.18
CA ASP A 121 19.60 -16.32 -3.46
C ASP A 121 18.40 -15.46 -3.82
N THR A 122 18.62 -14.46 -4.66
CA THR A 122 17.59 -13.52 -5.10
C THR A 122 16.53 -14.17 -5.99
N GLU A 123 16.89 -15.20 -6.77
CA GLU A 123 15.94 -15.92 -7.63
C GLU A 123 14.91 -16.68 -6.77
N ARG A 124 15.38 -17.33 -5.71
CA ARG A 124 14.49 -18.02 -4.76
C ARG A 124 13.63 -17.06 -3.95
N VAL A 125 14.16 -15.90 -3.60
CA VAL A 125 13.36 -14.86 -2.94
C VAL A 125 12.22 -14.42 -3.86
N GLU A 126 12.51 -14.14 -5.13
CA GLU A 126 11.51 -13.73 -6.12
C GLU A 126 10.47 -14.83 -6.37
N GLU A 127 10.88 -16.10 -6.50
CA GLU A 127 9.96 -17.24 -6.63
C GLU A 127 8.98 -17.35 -5.46
N LEU A 128 9.49 -17.29 -4.22
CA LEU A 128 8.67 -17.37 -3.01
C LEU A 128 7.71 -16.19 -2.90
N THR A 129 8.18 -15.00 -3.23
CA THR A 129 7.36 -13.80 -3.13
C THR A 129 6.38 -13.65 -4.29
N THR A 130 6.64 -14.28 -5.43
CA THR A 130 5.64 -14.45 -6.50
C THR A 130 4.46 -15.27 -5.99
N ALA A 131 4.69 -16.37 -5.28
CA ALA A 131 3.62 -17.15 -4.67
C ALA A 131 2.85 -16.33 -3.60
N MET A 132 3.56 -15.52 -2.81
CA MET A 132 2.95 -14.61 -1.84
C MET A 132 2.08 -13.56 -2.53
N GLY A 133 2.56 -12.95 -3.61
CA GLY A 133 1.81 -11.95 -4.38
C GLY A 133 0.53 -12.52 -4.99
N ASN A 134 0.57 -13.77 -5.46
CA ASN A 134 -0.63 -14.45 -5.94
C ASN A 134 -1.68 -14.62 -4.83
N GLU A 135 -1.27 -15.01 -3.62
CA GLU A 135 -2.18 -15.12 -2.48
C GLU A 135 -2.80 -13.75 -2.12
N VAL A 136 -2.01 -12.68 -2.15
CA VAL A 136 -2.50 -11.31 -1.91
C VAL A 136 -3.56 -10.91 -2.94
N LEU A 137 -3.34 -11.21 -4.21
CA LEU A 137 -4.28 -10.96 -5.31
C LEU A 137 -5.59 -11.76 -5.10
N GLU A 138 -5.50 -13.05 -4.77
CA GLU A 138 -6.66 -13.91 -4.57
C GLU A 138 -7.55 -13.46 -3.42
N TYR A 139 -6.97 -12.88 -2.37
CA TYR A 139 -7.73 -12.33 -1.24
C TYR A 139 -8.24 -10.90 -1.46
N GLY A 140 -7.96 -10.30 -2.62
CA GLY A 140 -8.48 -9.00 -3.03
C GLY A 140 -7.79 -7.80 -2.37
N ALA A 141 -6.53 -7.95 -1.96
CA ALA A 141 -5.69 -6.83 -1.55
C ALA A 141 -4.88 -6.29 -2.75
N ASP A 142 -4.82 -4.97 -2.86
CA ASP A 142 -4.17 -4.31 -4.00
C ASP A 142 -2.71 -3.95 -3.71
N VAL A 143 -2.39 -3.65 -2.44
CA VAL A 143 -1.04 -3.26 -2.02
C VAL A 143 -0.66 -4.00 -0.74
N LEU A 144 0.45 -4.73 -0.78
CA LEU A 144 1.05 -5.33 0.40
C LEU A 144 2.01 -4.35 1.08
N LEU A 145 1.81 -4.09 2.37
CA LEU A 145 2.70 -3.26 3.19
C LEU A 145 3.97 -4.03 3.55
N ALA A 146 4.83 -4.21 2.58
CA ALA A 146 6.05 -5.01 2.58
C ALA A 146 6.97 -4.57 1.43
N PRO A 147 8.25 -5.00 1.42
CA PRO A 147 8.97 -5.61 2.53
C PRO A 147 9.35 -4.60 3.62
N GLY A 148 9.59 -5.11 4.85
CA GLY A 148 10.34 -4.39 5.86
C GLY A 148 11.83 -4.49 5.54
N MET A 149 12.56 -3.36 5.46
CA MET A 149 13.95 -3.35 5.01
C MET A 149 14.88 -2.42 5.81
N ASN A 150 14.53 -2.10 7.04
CA ASN A 150 15.45 -1.40 7.92
C ASN A 150 16.66 -2.30 8.28
N LEU A 151 17.80 -1.67 8.56
CA LEU A 151 19.02 -2.43 8.85
C LEU A 151 18.99 -3.06 10.25
N HIS A 152 19.50 -4.26 10.38
CA HIS A 152 19.82 -4.88 11.66
C HIS A 152 20.96 -4.10 12.31
N ARG A 153 20.66 -3.33 13.32
CA ARG A 153 21.67 -2.52 14.02
C ARG A 153 21.89 -2.97 15.45
N ASN A 154 20.80 -3.20 16.17
CA ASN A 154 20.84 -3.72 17.53
C ASN A 154 20.12 -5.07 17.55
N PRO A 155 20.77 -6.16 17.99
CA PRO A 155 20.14 -7.47 18.02
C PRO A 155 18.90 -7.54 18.92
N LEU A 156 18.73 -6.62 19.84
CA LEU A 156 17.56 -6.53 20.72
C LEU A 156 16.40 -5.75 20.09
N CYS A 157 16.52 -5.27 18.84
CA CYS A 157 15.39 -4.64 18.17
C CYS A 157 14.28 -5.67 17.90
N GLY A 158 13.08 -5.41 18.42
CA GLY A 158 11.95 -6.34 18.36
C GLY A 158 11.40 -6.63 16.95
N ARG A 159 11.87 -5.90 15.92
CA ARG A 159 11.44 -6.07 14.53
C ARG A 159 12.54 -6.58 13.59
N ASN A 160 13.70 -6.98 14.11
CA ASN A 160 14.77 -7.53 13.27
C ASN A 160 14.33 -8.76 12.47
N PHE A 161 13.38 -9.55 12.99
CA PHE A 161 12.90 -10.77 12.31
C PHE A 161 12.31 -10.48 10.93
N GLU A 162 11.66 -9.31 10.74
CA GLU A 162 11.06 -8.94 9.46
C GLU A 162 12.00 -8.20 8.51
N TYR A 163 13.19 -7.82 8.99
CA TYR A 163 14.22 -7.14 8.19
C TYR A 163 15.23 -8.14 7.64
N PHE A 164 16.02 -7.72 6.66
CA PHE A 164 16.88 -8.62 5.91
C PHE A 164 18.29 -8.77 6.49
N SER A 165 19.00 -7.66 6.71
CA SER A 165 20.43 -7.69 7.08
C SER A 165 20.87 -6.37 7.74
N GLU A 166 22.08 -6.40 8.33
CA GLU A 166 22.83 -5.19 8.70
C GLU A 166 23.53 -4.53 7.49
N ASP A 167 23.75 -5.32 6.42
CA ASP A 167 24.37 -4.85 5.18
C ASP A 167 23.31 -4.21 4.27
N PRO A 168 23.48 -2.92 3.91
CA PRO A 168 22.52 -2.23 3.05
C PRO A 168 22.49 -2.76 1.62
N PHE A 169 23.56 -3.35 1.10
CA PHE A 169 23.59 -3.94 -0.22
C PHE A 169 22.80 -5.25 -0.25
N LEU A 170 23.07 -6.17 0.67
CA LEU A 170 22.30 -7.40 0.80
C LEU A 170 20.81 -7.10 1.02
N THR A 171 20.52 -6.15 1.92
CA THR A 171 19.14 -5.68 2.17
C THR A 171 18.47 -5.15 0.89
N GLY A 172 19.16 -4.30 0.14
CA GLY A 172 18.61 -3.71 -1.07
C GLY A 172 18.35 -4.74 -2.17
N LYS A 173 19.28 -5.67 -2.38
CA LYS A 173 19.14 -6.73 -3.40
C LYS A 173 18.01 -7.71 -3.05
N THR A 174 17.95 -8.14 -1.79
CA THR A 174 16.87 -9.01 -1.32
C THR A 174 15.52 -8.31 -1.42
N ALA A 175 15.45 -7.02 -1.04
CA ALA A 175 14.23 -6.23 -1.15
C ALA A 175 13.80 -6.07 -2.61
N ALA A 176 14.72 -5.82 -3.54
CA ALA A 176 14.38 -5.70 -4.96
C ALA A 176 13.78 -7.00 -5.51
N ALA A 177 14.37 -8.16 -5.21
CA ALA A 177 13.82 -9.46 -5.58
C ALA A 177 12.44 -9.71 -4.97
N TYR A 178 12.28 -9.38 -3.69
CA TYR A 178 10.99 -9.47 -2.99
C TYR A 178 9.90 -8.62 -3.67
N ILE A 179 10.22 -7.39 -4.01
CA ILE A 179 9.30 -6.46 -4.68
C ILE A 179 8.90 -6.97 -6.06
N ASN A 180 9.88 -7.40 -6.86
CA ASN A 180 9.64 -7.94 -8.19
C ASN A 180 8.70 -9.14 -8.16
N GLY A 181 8.92 -10.08 -7.23
CA GLY A 181 8.06 -11.25 -7.07
C GLY A 181 6.60 -10.88 -6.76
N ILE A 182 6.36 -9.99 -5.80
CA ILE A 182 5.00 -9.54 -5.47
C ILE A 182 4.37 -8.81 -6.66
N GLN A 183 5.08 -7.84 -7.23
CA GLN A 183 4.55 -6.97 -8.29
C GLN A 183 4.32 -7.70 -9.61
N SER A 184 4.96 -8.85 -9.85
CA SER A 184 4.72 -9.69 -11.03
C SER A 184 3.27 -10.17 -11.15
N ASN A 185 2.52 -10.19 -10.04
CA ASN A 185 1.10 -10.53 -9.98
C ASN A 185 0.16 -9.34 -10.20
N GLY A 186 0.68 -8.13 -10.43
CA GLY A 186 -0.13 -6.91 -10.52
C GLY A 186 -0.59 -6.38 -9.14
N VAL A 187 0.02 -6.84 -8.06
CA VAL A 187 -0.15 -6.34 -6.69
C VAL A 187 0.98 -5.37 -6.37
N GLY A 188 0.64 -4.20 -5.84
CA GLY A 188 1.64 -3.23 -5.41
C GLY A 188 2.30 -3.60 -4.10
N VAL A 189 3.46 -3.01 -3.84
CA VAL A 189 4.11 -3.06 -2.53
C VAL A 189 4.28 -1.67 -1.94
N SER A 190 4.36 -1.60 -0.61
CA SER A 190 4.77 -0.41 0.11
C SER A 190 6.02 -0.73 0.92
N VAL A 191 7.18 -0.39 0.35
CA VAL A 191 8.47 -0.65 0.99
C VAL A 191 8.63 0.18 2.26
N LYS A 192 9.06 -0.46 3.37
CA LYS A 192 9.05 0.16 4.70
C LYS A 192 10.27 -0.19 5.56
N HIS A 193 10.59 0.59 6.58
CA HIS A 193 9.99 1.85 7.02
C HIS A 193 10.94 3.00 6.70
N PHE A 194 10.56 3.92 5.91
CA PHE A 194 11.41 5.03 5.46
C PHE A 194 11.32 6.20 6.47
N ALA A 195 12.43 6.46 7.26
CA ALA A 195 13.68 5.70 7.29
C ALA A 195 14.23 5.60 8.71
N ALA A 196 15.26 4.75 8.89
CA ALA A 196 16.01 4.61 10.14
C ALA A 196 15.19 4.08 11.33
N ASN A 197 14.21 3.20 11.11
CA ASN A 197 13.48 2.51 12.17
C ASN A 197 14.27 1.29 12.66
N ASN A 198 15.24 1.51 13.56
CA ASN A 198 16.19 0.49 14.00
C ASN A 198 16.04 0.11 15.47
N GLN A 199 15.00 0.57 16.15
CA GLN A 199 14.64 0.18 17.51
C GLN A 199 13.14 0.44 17.77
N GLU A 200 12.55 -0.28 18.75
CA GLU A 200 11.12 -0.24 19.04
C GLU A 200 10.79 0.25 20.45
N VAL A 201 11.79 0.51 21.29
CA VAL A 201 11.54 1.07 22.64
C VAL A 201 11.09 2.51 22.49
N ASN A 202 9.90 2.83 23.02
CA ASN A 202 9.27 4.16 22.89
C ASN A 202 9.22 4.67 21.44
N ARG A 203 8.91 3.80 20.49
CA ARG A 203 8.99 4.09 19.04
C ARG A 203 8.20 5.32 18.60
N MET A 204 7.13 5.67 19.31
CA MET A 204 6.31 6.84 19.01
C MET A 204 6.92 8.17 19.53
N GLU A 205 7.95 8.09 20.35
CA GLU A 205 8.61 9.24 20.99
C GLU A 205 10.11 9.27 20.70
N ASN A 206 10.60 8.29 19.95
CA ASN A 206 12.01 8.12 19.67
C ASN A 206 12.51 9.09 18.59
N ASP A 207 13.66 9.70 18.84
CA ASP A 207 14.40 10.53 17.88
C ASP A 207 15.61 9.75 17.32
N SER A 208 15.52 9.31 16.08
CA SER A 208 16.61 8.59 15.39
C SER A 208 17.70 9.54 14.93
N ARG A 209 18.71 9.76 15.75
CA ARG A 209 19.83 10.66 15.45
C ARG A 209 20.89 9.95 14.62
N VAL A 210 21.03 10.39 13.37
CA VAL A 210 21.94 9.81 12.39
C VAL A 210 22.71 10.92 11.68
N SER A 211 24.03 10.75 11.49
CA SER A 211 24.81 11.69 10.68
C SER A 211 24.37 11.63 9.22
N GLN A 212 24.52 12.75 8.48
CA GLN A 212 24.16 12.80 7.06
C GLN A 212 24.92 11.76 6.22
N ARG A 213 26.16 11.48 6.58
CA ARG A 213 26.96 10.45 5.89
C ARG A 213 26.38 9.05 6.15
N ALA A 214 26.15 8.67 7.40
CA ALA A 214 25.60 7.35 7.74
C ALA A 214 24.19 7.18 7.17
N LEU A 215 23.34 8.22 7.20
CA LEU A 215 22.02 8.18 6.63
C LEU A 215 22.08 7.81 5.14
N ARG A 216 22.94 8.47 4.35
CA ARG A 216 23.04 8.27 2.90
C ARG A 216 23.75 6.97 2.52
N GLU A 217 24.83 6.64 3.20
CA GLU A 217 25.68 5.50 2.83
C GLU A 217 25.14 4.17 3.34
N LEU A 218 24.36 4.17 4.43
CA LEU A 218 23.81 2.97 5.07
C LEU A 218 22.28 2.91 5.01
N TYR A 219 21.61 3.81 5.74
CA TYR A 219 20.16 3.68 5.98
C TYR A 219 19.29 3.92 4.76
N LEU A 220 19.70 4.78 3.85
CA LEU A 220 18.99 5.04 2.58
C LEU A 220 19.48 4.17 1.43
N LYS A 221 20.67 3.57 1.55
CA LYS A 221 21.27 2.82 0.44
C LYS A 221 20.43 1.62 -0.01
N GLY A 222 19.88 0.87 0.94
CA GLY A 222 18.97 -0.23 0.62
C GLY A 222 17.72 0.24 -0.13
N PHE A 223 17.11 1.35 0.31
CA PHE A 223 15.95 1.95 -0.38
C PHE A 223 16.30 2.44 -1.78
N GLU A 224 17.49 3.06 -1.96
CA GLU A 224 17.96 3.48 -3.28
C GLU A 224 18.03 2.29 -4.25
N ILE A 225 18.60 1.17 -3.81
CA ILE A 225 18.69 -0.06 -4.62
C ILE A 225 17.29 -0.59 -4.95
N ALA A 226 16.43 -0.74 -3.95
CA ALA A 226 15.09 -1.25 -4.13
C ALA A 226 14.26 -0.41 -5.11
N VAL A 227 14.32 0.93 -5.00
CA VAL A 227 13.60 1.84 -5.90
C VAL A 227 14.14 1.76 -7.32
N LYS A 228 15.47 1.74 -7.50
CA LYS A 228 16.08 1.72 -8.84
C LYS A 228 15.92 0.38 -9.57
N GLU A 229 15.87 -0.73 -8.84
CA GLU A 229 15.89 -2.07 -9.44
C GLU A 229 14.52 -2.74 -9.49
N ALA A 230 13.54 -2.28 -8.70
CA ALA A 230 12.23 -2.92 -8.61
C ALA A 230 11.02 -1.96 -8.67
N ASP A 231 11.25 -0.66 -8.69
CA ASP A 231 10.20 0.37 -8.86
C ASP A 231 8.93 0.10 -8.00
N PRO A 232 9.04 0.08 -6.66
CA PRO A 232 7.90 -0.18 -5.78
C PRO A 232 6.80 0.87 -5.97
N TRP A 233 5.53 0.46 -5.95
CA TRP A 233 4.41 1.39 -6.16
C TRP A 233 4.34 2.47 -5.09
N THR A 234 4.71 2.15 -3.86
CA THR A 234 4.64 3.08 -2.73
C THR A 234 5.78 2.88 -1.73
N VAL A 235 5.99 3.88 -0.90
CA VAL A 235 6.97 3.89 0.21
C VAL A 235 6.26 4.32 1.48
N MET A 236 6.47 3.58 2.59
CA MET A 236 5.91 3.86 3.92
C MET A 236 7.01 4.28 4.88
#